data_30f2791465dd8708a918705b3364d6c4
#
_entry.id   30f2791465dd8708a918705b3364d6c4
#
_cell.length_a   1.000
_cell.length_b   1.000
_cell.length_c   1.000
_cell.angle_alpha   90.00
_cell.angle_beta   90.00
_cell.angle_gamma   90.00
#
_symmetry.space_group_name_H-M   'P 1'
#
loop_
_entity.id
_entity.type
_entity.pdbx_description
1 polymer ?
#
loop_
_entity_poly.entity_id
_entity_poly.type
_entity_poly.pdbx_seq_one_letter_code
_entity_poly.pdbx_strand_id
1 'polypeptide(L)'
;MKLVRYGQPGKEKPGLIDAAGKLRDLSGVVSDIGPEQLSDKVLAKLAKLKTDKLPLVKGKPRMGCPVSHVPKFIAIGLNYADHAAEANMPIPKEPIVFIKATSCIQGPDDDVMLPKGSLKSDWEVELGIVIGKRASYVTQKEALDYVAGYCTVNDVSERAYQLEMGGTWDKGKGCDTFGPIGPWMVTKDEVPNPQNLKMHMDLNGQRMQDGSTKTMIFGVTKLVSYVSQFMTLEPGDVITTGTPPGVGMGVKKDGKPAPV
;
A
#
# COMPACT_ATOMS: atom_id res chain seq x y z
N MET A 1 -10.04 12.84 -3.67
CA MET A 1 -9.96 13.21 -2.22
C MET A 1 -8.85 12.43 -1.52
N LYS A 2 -8.31 12.97 -0.43
CA LYS A 2 -7.38 12.26 0.47
C LYS A 2 -8.12 11.85 1.72
N LEU A 3 -8.51 10.58 1.83
CA LEU A 3 -9.21 10.03 2.99
C LEU A 3 -8.21 9.45 3.99
N VAL A 4 -8.44 9.69 5.27
CA VAL A 4 -7.56 9.31 6.37
C VAL A 4 -8.34 8.67 7.51
N ARG A 5 -7.64 7.91 8.34
CA ARG A 5 -8.10 7.52 9.67
C ARG A 5 -7.10 8.02 10.69
N TYR A 6 -7.56 8.68 11.74
CA TYR A 6 -6.70 9.34 12.72
C TYR A 6 -7.13 9.04 14.15
N GLY A 7 -6.19 9.02 15.05
CA GLY A 7 -6.40 8.77 16.48
C GLY A 7 -5.61 7.57 16.99
N GLN A 8 -5.95 7.11 18.19
CA GLN A 8 -5.25 5.99 18.82
C GLN A 8 -5.55 4.67 18.08
N PRO A 9 -4.62 3.69 18.09
CA PRO A 9 -4.84 2.38 17.50
C PRO A 9 -6.14 1.73 18.01
N GLY A 10 -6.94 1.21 17.06
CA GLY A 10 -8.24 0.58 17.35
C GLY A 10 -9.38 1.54 17.72
N LYS A 11 -9.11 2.86 17.75
CA LYS A 11 -10.10 3.92 18.05
C LYS A 11 -10.00 5.07 17.05
N GLU A 12 -9.50 4.77 15.85
CA GLU A 12 -9.36 5.75 14.80
C GLU A 12 -10.72 6.30 14.36
N LYS A 13 -10.73 7.56 13.95
CA LYS A 13 -11.87 8.27 13.39
C LYS A 13 -11.65 8.55 11.90
N PRO A 14 -12.72 8.57 11.09
CA PRO A 14 -12.62 8.96 9.69
C PRO A 14 -12.34 10.45 9.56
N GLY A 15 -11.51 10.80 8.57
CA GLY A 15 -11.21 12.17 8.23
C GLY A 15 -10.85 12.34 6.76
N LEU A 16 -10.64 13.56 6.35
CA LEU A 16 -10.08 13.90 5.05
C LEU A 16 -9.10 15.07 5.17
N ILE A 17 -8.17 15.16 4.23
CA ILE A 17 -7.29 16.31 4.07
C ILE A 17 -7.94 17.25 3.05
N ASP A 18 -8.25 18.48 3.47
CA ASP A 18 -8.85 19.50 2.60
C ASP A 18 -7.81 20.12 1.63
N ALA A 19 -8.30 20.98 0.73
CA ALA A 19 -7.45 21.64 -0.27
C ALA A 19 -6.35 22.54 0.34
N ALA A 20 -6.53 22.97 1.60
CA ALA A 20 -5.53 23.72 2.35
C ALA A 20 -4.56 22.82 3.15
N GLY A 21 -4.63 21.50 2.97
CA GLY A 21 -3.83 20.51 3.68
C GLY A 21 -4.23 20.30 5.14
N LYS A 22 -5.43 20.72 5.54
CA LYS A 22 -5.93 20.61 6.92
C LYS A 22 -6.75 19.33 7.09
N LEU A 23 -6.57 18.67 8.22
CA LEU A 23 -7.34 17.50 8.60
C LEU A 23 -8.75 17.92 9.07
N ARG A 24 -9.76 17.34 8.45
CA ARG A 24 -11.18 17.52 8.76
C ARG A 24 -11.80 16.24 9.25
N ASP A 25 -12.62 16.35 10.30
CA ASP A 25 -13.34 15.22 10.89
C ASP A 25 -14.55 14.84 10.03
N LEU A 26 -14.68 13.57 9.68
CA LEU A 26 -15.82 13.00 8.95
C LEU A 26 -16.77 12.20 9.85
N SER A 27 -16.55 12.12 11.16
CA SER A 27 -17.36 11.28 12.06
C SER A 27 -18.85 11.64 12.08
N GLY A 28 -19.22 12.87 11.75
CA GLY A 28 -20.61 13.30 11.57
C GLY A 28 -21.23 12.91 10.21
N VAL A 29 -20.45 12.31 9.29
CA VAL A 29 -20.89 11.97 7.93
C VAL A 29 -20.84 10.47 7.68
N VAL A 30 -19.77 9.81 8.12
CA VAL A 30 -19.55 8.35 8.02
C VAL A 30 -19.00 7.81 9.33
N SER A 31 -19.27 6.55 9.63
CA SER A 31 -18.80 5.90 10.85
C SER A 31 -17.29 5.60 10.82
N ASP A 32 -16.77 5.22 9.66
CA ASP A 32 -15.34 4.90 9.42
C ASP A 32 -15.03 4.98 7.90
N ILE A 33 -13.81 4.69 7.49
CA ILE A 33 -13.40 4.45 6.09
C ILE A 33 -13.17 2.95 5.91
N GLY A 34 -14.27 2.22 5.86
CA GLY A 34 -14.26 0.75 5.71
C GLY A 34 -14.90 0.29 4.39
N PRO A 35 -15.06 -1.02 4.21
CA PRO A 35 -15.58 -1.62 2.98
C PRO A 35 -16.86 -0.97 2.43
N GLU A 36 -17.80 -0.63 3.30
CA GLU A 36 -19.07 -0.01 2.91
C GLU A 36 -18.90 1.42 2.36
N GLN A 37 -17.90 2.16 2.88
CA GLN A 37 -17.63 3.55 2.51
C GLN A 37 -16.82 3.69 1.22
N LEU A 38 -16.22 2.59 0.74
CA LEU A 38 -15.38 2.58 -0.47
C LEU A 38 -16.17 2.46 -1.78
N SER A 39 -17.51 2.30 -1.72
CA SER A 39 -18.35 2.24 -2.91
C SER A 39 -18.36 3.59 -3.66
N ASP A 40 -18.45 3.55 -5.01
CA ASP A 40 -18.51 4.76 -5.85
C ASP A 40 -19.60 5.73 -5.39
N LYS A 41 -20.76 5.20 -4.94
CA LYS A 41 -21.89 6.00 -4.45
C LYS A 41 -21.51 6.82 -3.21
N VAL A 42 -20.82 6.19 -2.26
CA VAL A 42 -20.39 6.88 -1.03
C VAL A 42 -19.25 7.84 -1.32
N LEU A 43 -18.26 7.42 -2.10
CA LEU A 43 -17.13 8.30 -2.49
C LEU A 43 -17.63 9.53 -3.25
N ALA A 44 -18.59 9.38 -4.18
CA ALA A 44 -19.20 10.51 -4.88
C ALA A 44 -20.00 11.43 -3.95
N LYS A 45 -20.60 10.91 -2.86
CA LYS A 45 -21.24 11.72 -1.83
C LYS A 45 -20.20 12.52 -1.02
N LEU A 46 -19.12 11.86 -0.61
CA LEU A 46 -18.03 12.53 0.13
C LEU A 46 -17.35 13.62 -0.70
N ALA A 47 -17.16 13.40 -2.00
CA ALA A 47 -16.57 14.38 -2.92
C ALA A 47 -17.38 15.69 -3.05
N LYS A 48 -18.68 15.66 -2.76
CA LYS A 48 -19.55 16.84 -2.81
C LYS A 48 -19.59 17.64 -1.51
N LEU A 49 -18.90 17.20 -0.46
CA LEU A 49 -18.90 17.89 0.81
C LEU A 49 -18.18 19.25 0.70
N LYS A 50 -18.72 20.24 1.36
CA LYS A 50 -18.05 21.52 1.60
C LYS A 50 -17.04 21.31 2.73
N THR A 51 -15.80 20.96 2.37
CA THR A 51 -14.77 20.53 3.32
C THR A 51 -14.39 21.61 4.33
N ASP A 52 -14.53 22.89 3.97
CA ASP A 52 -14.34 24.04 4.85
C ASP A 52 -15.38 24.12 5.99
N LYS A 53 -16.55 23.48 5.83
CA LYS A 53 -17.59 23.40 6.86
C LYS A 53 -17.45 22.23 7.82
N LEU A 54 -16.58 21.26 7.49
CA LEU A 54 -16.33 20.14 8.37
C LEU A 54 -15.48 20.56 9.60
N PRO A 55 -15.69 19.92 10.76
CA PRO A 55 -14.90 20.24 11.95
C PRO A 55 -13.40 20.10 11.71
N LEU A 56 -12.64 21.12 12.10
CA LEU A 56 -11.18 21.09 12.03
C LEU A 56 -10.63 20.22 13.16
N VAL A 57 -9.81 19.25 12.80
CA VAL A 57 -9.04 18.48 13.79
C VAL A 57 -7.79 19.28 14.17
N LYS A 58 -7.66 19.59 15.46
CA LYS A 58 -6.52 20.36 16.00
C LYS A 58 -5.34 19.44 16.30
N GLY A 59 -4.14 20.03 16.24
CA GLY A 59 -2.90 19.33 16.54
C GLY A 59 -2.43 18.43 15.41
N LYS A 60 -1.61 17.43 15.76
CA LYS A 60 -1.05 16.41 14.85
C LYS A 60 -1.39 15.03 15.43
N PRO A 61 -2.63 14.56 15.30
CA PRO A 61 -2.98 13.22 15.76
C PRO A 61 -2.22 12.16 14.96
N ARG A 62 -2.00 10.98 15.58
CA ARG A 62 -1.49 9.82 14.87
C ARG A 62 -2.40 9.49 13.69
N MET A 63 -1.82 9.13 12.57
CA MET A 63 -2.53 8.57 11.41
C MET A 63 -2.52 7.04 11.51
N GLY A 64 -3.67 6.41 11.37
CA GLY A 64 -3.80 4.98 11.21
C GLY A 64 -3.78 4.56 9.74
N CYS A 65 -3.85 3.26 9.48
CA CYS A 65 -4.14 2.76 8.14
C CYS A 65 -5.40 3.46 7.59
N PRO A 66 -5.37 4.04 6.38
CA PRO A 66 -6.47 4.85 5.85
C PRO A 66 -7.73 4.04 5.53
N VAL A 67 -7.65 2.71 5.53
CA VAL A 67 -8.77 1.78 5.33
C VAL A 67 -8.92 0.92 6.58
N SER A 68 -10.11 0.88 7.16
CA SER A 68 -10.42 -0.03 8.25
C SER A 68 -10.78 -1.42 7.72
N HIS A 69 -10.57 -2.44 8.55
CA HIS A 69 -11.00 -3.81 8.24
C HIS A 69 -10.55 -4.29 6.85
N VAL A 70 -9.24 -4.23 6.58
CA VAL A 70 -8.65 -4.79 5.34
C VAL A 70 -8.85 -6.32 5.33
N PRO A 71 -9.70 -6.88 4.45
CA PRO A 71 -10.00 -8.32 4.46
C PRO A 71 -8.80 -9.16 4.01
N LYS A 72 -8.08 -8.70 2.96
CA LYS A 72 -6.86 -9.32 2.44
C LYS A 72 -5.81 -8.26 2.16
N PHE A 73 -4.58 -8.56 2.53
CA PHE A 73 -3.41 -7.78 2.15
C PHE A 73 -2.59 -8.61 1.17
N ILE A 74 -2.83 -8.38 -0.11
CA ILE A 74 -2.27 -9.14 -1.23
C ILE A 74 -1.04 -8.40 -1.73
N ALA A 75 0.04 -9.13 -2.01
CA ALA A 75 1.29 -8.55 -2.45
C ALA A 75 1.79 -9.17 -3.76
N ILE A 76 2.48 -8.35 -4.55
CA ILE A 76 3.05 -8.74 -5.85
C ILE A 76 4.56 -8.61 -5.79
N GLY A 77 5.26 -9.73 -5.97
CA GLY A 77 6.73 -9.75 -5.99
C GLY A 77 7.32 -9.44 -7.36
N LEU A 78 8.55 -8.88 -7.35
CA LEU A 78 9.39 -8.65 -8.54
C LEU A 78 8.64 -8.01 -9.73
N ASN A 79 7.92 -6.92 -9.48
CA ASN A 79 7.05 -6.30 -10.48
C ASN A 79 7.61 -5.04 -11.14
N TYR A 80 8.89 -4.73 -10.96
CA TYR A 80 9.55 -3.60 -11.60
C TYR A 80 10.73 -4.10 -12.44
N ALA A 81 10.78 -3.73 -13.72
CA ALA A 81 11.79 -4.22 -14.66
C ALA A 81 13.21 -3.79 -14.26
N ASP A 82 13.36 -2.57 -13.77
CA ASP A 82 14.61 -2.02 -13.25
C ASP A 82 15.05 -2.70 -11.96
N HIS A 83 14.11 -3.06 -11.06
CA HIS A 83 14.42 -3.84 -9.86
C HIS A 83 14.81 -5.29 -10.20
N ALA A 84 14.15 -5.92 -11.18
CA ALA A 84 14.55 -7.24 -11.67
C ALA A 84 16.00 -7.23 -12.21
N ALA A 85 16.37 -6.17 -12.94
CA ALA A 85 17.73 -5.97 -13.44
C ALA A 85 18.74 -5.76 -12.30
N GLU A 86 18.41 -4.95 -11.27
CA GLU A 86 19.24 -4.73 -10.07
C GLU A 86 19.51 -6.04 -9.35
N ALA A 87 18.46 -6.87 -9.16
CA ALA A 87 18.56 -8.17 -8.50
C ALA A 87 19.16 -9.27 -9.38
N ASN A 88 19.50 -8.97 -10.64
CA ASN A 88 19.93 -9.96 -11.65
C ASN A 88 18.97 -11.15 -11.76
N MET A 89 17.68 -10.87 -11.70
CA MET A 89 16.61 -11.86 -11.81
C MET A 89 15.89 -11.75 -13.18
N PRO A 90 15.46 -12.87 -13.76
CA PRO A 90 14.68 -12.84 -14.99
C PRO A 90 13.33 -12.17 -14.74
N ILE A 91 12.83 -11.47 -15.75
CA ILE A 91 11.46 -10.91 -15.72
C ILE A 91 10.46 -12.06 -15.59
N PRO A 92 9.58 -12.06 -14.57
CA PRO A 92 8.58 -13.10 -14.41
C PRO A 92 7.57 -13.09 -15.57
N LYS A 93 7.12 -14.25 -15.99
CA LYS A 93 6.11 -14.41 -17.06
C LYS A 93 4.72 -14.01 -16.60
N GLU A 94 4.44 -14.14 -15.29
CA GLU A 94 3.18 -13.84 -14.64
C GLU A 94 3.42 -13.18 -13.27
N PRO A 95 2.46 -12.40 -12.73
CA PRO A 95 2.58 -11.81 -11.40
C PRO A 95 2.84 -12.86 -10.32
N ILE A 96 3.88 -12.65 -9.51
CA ILE A 96 4.15 -13.48 -8.33
C ILE A 96 3.25 -12.96 -7.21
N VAL A 97 2.24 -13.73 -6.83
CA VAL A 97 1.25 -13.34 -5.81
C VAL A 97 1.56 -14.02 -4.49
N PHE A 98 1.56 -13.25 -3.40
CA PHE A 98 1.65 -13.76 -2.03
C PHE A 98 0.77 -12.94 -1.09
N ILE A 99 0.60 -13.40 0.15
CA ILE A 99 -0.26 -12.74 1.14
C ILE A 99 0.61 -12.22 2.29
N LYS A 100 0.38 -10.97 2.66
CA LYS A 100 0.85 -10.46 3.95
C LYS A 100 -0.24 -10.69 5.00
N ALA A 101 0.13 -11.17 6.16
CA ALA A 101 -0.81 -11.31 7.28
C ALA A 101 -1.43 -9.93 7.61
N THR A 102 -2.74 -9.84 7.71
CA THR A 102 -3.41 -8.56 8.01
C THR A 102 -3.04 -8.01 9.40
N SER A 103 -2.55 -8.87 10.31
CA SER A 103 -1.98 -8.47 11.60
C SER A 103 -0.71 -7.60 11.47
N CYS A 104 -0.05 -7.59 10.31
CA CYS A 104 1.11 -6.71 10.09
C CYS A 104 0.73 -5.25 9.79
N ILE A 105 -0.55 -4.97 9.48
CA ILE A 105 -0.99 -3.64 9.06
C ILE A 105 -0.94 -2.66 10.24
N GLN A 106 -0.38 -1.49 9.96
CA GLN A 106 -0.33 -0.38 10.90
C GLN A 106 -0.40 0.98 10.20
N GLY A 107 -0.42 2.05 10.99
CA GLY A 107 -0.34 3.42 10.47
C GLY A 107 1.03 3.73 9.85
N PRO A 108 1.09 4.76 8.98
CA PRO A 108 2.31 5.08 8.22
C PRO A 108 3.49 5.54 9.09
N ASP A 109 3.21 6.12 10.24
CA ASP A 109 4.21 6.71 11.13
C ASP A 109 4.37 5.90 12.44
N ASP A 110 3.77 4.70 12.52
CA ASP A 110 3.93 3.82 13.66
C ASP A 110 5.27 3.08 13.60
N ASP A 111 5.84 2.79 14.77
CA ASP A 111 7.12 2.08 14.88
C ASP A 111 7.04 0.67 14.31
N VAL A 112 8.00 0.32 13.47
CA VAL A 112 8.18 -1.06 12.97
C VAL A 112 8.97 -1.86 13.99
N MET A 113 8.36 -2.92 14.53
CA MET A 113 9.03 -3.82 15.47
C MET A 113 9.80 -4.90 14.72
N LEU A 114 11.12 -4.93 14.90
CA LEU A 114 11.93 -6.00 14.34
C LEU A 114 11.63 -7.32 15.05
N PRO A 115 11.41 -8.43 14.30
CA PRO A 115 11.22 -9.74 14.89
C PRO A 115 12.42 -10.16 15.74
N LYS A 116 12.18 -10.97 16.75
CA LYS A 116 13.24 -11.47 17.64
C LYS A 116 14.31 -12.22 16.83
N GLY A 117 15.55 -11.74 16.91
CA GLY A 117 16.69 -12.31 16.18
C GLY A 117 16.76 -11.91 14.69
N SER A 118 15.93 -10.94 14.25
CA SER A 118 16.02 -10.37 12.90
C SER A 118 17.36 -9.69 12.69
N LEU A 119 18.00 -9.97 11.55
CA LEU A 119 19.25 -9.37 11.10
C LEU A 119 19.19 -8.87 9.67
N LYS A 120 18.07 -9.09 8.97
CA LYS A 120 17.93 -8.80 7.53
C LYS A 120 16.60 -8.13 7.21
N SER A 121 16.14 -7.24 8.10
CA SER A 121 14.95 -6.44 7.86
C SER A 121 15.22 -5.37 6.81
N ASP A 122 14.32 -5.20 5.87
CA ASP A 122 14.47 -4.39 4.68
C ASP A 122 13.19 -3.60 4.37
N TRP A 123 13.32 -2.55 3.59
CA TRP A 123 12.25 -1.64 3.18
C TRP A 123 11.85 -1.86 1.72
N GLU A 124 10.60 -1.58 1.40
CA GLU A 124 10.07 -1.62 0.04
C GLU A 124 8.94 -0.60 -0.12
N VAL A 125 9.24 0.59 -0.71
CA VAL A 125 8.16 1.53 -1.04
C VAL A 125 7.33 1.02 -2.21
N GLU A 126 6.01 0.99 -2.06
CA GLU A 126 5.09 0.44 -3.04
C GLU A 126 3.84 1.30 -3.24
N LEU A 127 3.24 1.19 -4.43
CA LEU A 127 1.87 1.64 -4.65
C LEU A 127 0.90 0.58 -4.11
N GLY A 128 -0.02 0.96 -3.25
CA GLY A 128 -1.14 0.13 -2.82
C GLY A 128 -2.40 0.46 -3.60
N ILE A 129 -3.08 -0.56 -4.12
CA ILE A 129 -4.39 -0.46 -4.77
C ILE A 129 -5.45 -0.84 -3.75
N VAL A 130 -6.42 0.04 -3.50
CA VAL A 130 -7.54 -0.24 -2.60
C VAL A 130 -8.76 -0.62 -3.42
N ILE A 131 -9.29 -1.80 -3.18
CA ILE A 131 -10.48 -2.32 -3.87
C ILE A 131 -11.75 -1.68 -3.30
N GLY A 132 -12.64 -1.20 -4.18
CA GLY A 132 -13.88 -0.52 -3.80
C GLY A 132 -15.15 -1.33 -4.07
N LYS A 133 -15.06 -2.36 -4.89
CA LYS A 133 -16.18 -3.24 -5.28
C LYS A 133 -15.73 -4.69 -5.31
N ARG A 134 -16.64 -5.58 -4.98
CA ARG A 134 -16.41 -7.02 -5.11
C ARG A 134 -16.06 -7.38 -6.56
N ALA A 135 -14.91 -8.00 -6.79
CA ALA A 135 -14.36 -8.32 -8.10
C ALA A 135 -13.98 -9.81 -8.20
N SER A 136 -14.51 -10.50 -9.19
CA SER A 136 -14.22 -11.90 -9.50
C SER A 136 -14.20 -12.08 -11.01
N TYR A 137 -13.11 -12.64 -11.56
CA TYR A 137 -12.91 -12.82 -12.99
C TYR A 137 -13.08 -11.56 -13.84
N VAL A 138 -12.67 -10.39 -13.32
CA VAL A 138 -12.78 -9.13 -14.05
C VAL A 138 -11.76 -9.02 -15.16
N THR A 139 -12.15 -8.41 -16.28
CA THR A 139 -11.23 -8.14 -17.39
C THR A 139 -10.32 -6.95 -17.09
N GLN A 140 -9.18 -6.86 -17.78
CA GLN A 140 -8.29 -5.69 -17.62
C GLN A 140 -8.98 -4.37 -18.01
N LYS A 141 -9.92 -4.41 -18.95
CA LYS A 141 -10.69 -3.23 -19.40
C LYS A 141 -11.56 -2.67 -18.28
N GLU A 142 -12.11 -3.55 -17.44
CA GLU A 142 -13.02 -3.19 -16.35
C GLU A 142 -12.29 -2.96 -15.02
N ALA A 143 -11.03 -3.38 -14.90
CA ALA A 143 -10.31 -3.47 -13.64
C ALA A 143 -10.34 -2.18 -12.81
N LEU A 144 -10.18 -1.00 -13.43
CA LEU A 144 -10.20 0.29 -12.73
C LEU A 144 -11.58 0.67 -12.16
N ASP A 145 -12.66 0.09 -12.67
CA ASP A 145 -14.00 0.31 -12.12
C ASP A 145 -14.16 -0.28 -10.72
N TYR A 146 -13.32 -1.26 -10.38
CA TYR A 146 -13.33 -1.94 -9.08
C TYR A 146 -12.38 -1.30 -8.05
N VAL A 147 -11.57 -0.33 -8.45
CA VAL A 147 -10.64 0.38 -7.57
C VAL A 147 -11.34 1.56 -6.90
N ALA A 148 -11.17 1.72 -5.59
CA ALA A 148 -11.61 2.89 -4.84
C ALA A 148 -10.57 4.01 -4.87
N GLY A 149 -9.29 3.66 -4.76
CA GLY A 149 -8.19 4.60 -4.71
C GLY A 149 -6.84 3.93 -4.50
N TYR A 150 -5.87 4.74 -4.15
CA TYR A 150 -4.47 4.34 -4.02
C TYR A 150 -3.86 4.87 -2.73
N CYS A 151 -2.89 4.17 -2.18
CA CYS A 151 -2.14 4.59 -1.02
C CYS A 151 -0.66 4.24 -1.19
N THR A 152 0.19 4.76 -0.32
CA THR A 152 1.57 4.28 -0.20
C THR A 152 1.61 3.13 0.80
N VAL A 153 2.42 2.14 0.50
CA VAL A 153 2.70 0.98 1.36
C VAL A 153 4.20 0.88 1.56
N ASN A 154 4.64 0.45 2.73
CA ASN A 154 5.98 -0.07 2.91
C ASN A 154 5.86 -1.58 3.13
N ASP A 155 6.25 -2.39 2.12
CA ASP A 155 6.25 -3.85 2.21
C ASP A 155 7.51 -4.32 2.96
N VAL A 156 7.58 -3.97 4.26
CA VAL A 156 8.71 -4.34 5.12
C VAL A 156 8.90 -5.84 5.12
N SER A 157 10.16 -6.26 5.03
CA SER A 157 10.55 -7.64 4.79
C SER A 157 11.64 -8.09 5.75
N GLU A 158 11.55 -9.27 6.35
CA GLU A 158 12.68 -9.96 6.95
C GLU A 158 13.21 -10.97 5.94
N ARG A 159 14.31 -10.63 5.29
CA ARG A 159 14.85 -11.39 4.15
C ARG A 159 15.26 -12.82 4.48
N ALA A 160 15.78 -13.06 5.69
CA ALA A 160 16.12 -14.42 6.11
C ALA A 160 14.85 -15.29 6.22
N TYR A 161 13.76 -14.76 6.79
CA TYR A 161 12.51 -15.50 6.87
C TYR A 161 11.87 -15.70 5.49
N GLN A 162 11.99 -14.70 4.62
CA GLN A 162 11.46 -14.76 3.26
C GLN A 162 12.17 -15.80 2.40
N LEU A 163 13.50 -15.86 2.44
CA LEU A 163 14.32 -16.57 1.44
C LEU A 163 15.03 -17.81 1.99
N GLU A 164 15.34 -17.87 3.30
CA GLU A 164 16.20 -18.89 3.89
C GLU A 164 15.42 -19.92 4.72
N MET A 165 14.11 -19.71 4.95
CA MET A 165 13.28 -20.55 5.82
C MET A 165 12.17 -21.27 5.05
N GLY A 166 12.52 -22.04 4.01
CA GLY A 166 11.58 -22.98 3.36
C GLY A 166 10.70 -22.40 2.25
N GLY A 167 11.08 -21.27 1.65
CA GLY A 167 10.61 -20.86 0.33
C GLY A 167 9.26 -20.18 0.20
N THR A 168 8.48 -20.00 1.27
CA THR A 168 7.28 -19.15 1.23
C THR A 168 7.60 -17.75 1.75
N TRP A 169 7.25 -16.73 0.98
CA TRP A 169 7.58 -15.33 1.31
C TRP A 169 6.81 -14.78 2.50
N ASP A 170 5.62 -15.34 2.74
CA ASP A 170 4.70 -14.88 3.79
C ASP A 170 5.36 -14.74 5.17
N LYS A 171 6.29 -15.65 5.52
CA LYS A 171 7.02 -15.61 6.80
C LYS A 171 7.82 -14.33 6.99
N GLY A 172 8.48 -13.85 5.95
CA GLY A 172 9.28 -12.64 6.00
C GLY A 172 8.49 -11.37 5.74
N LYS A 173 7.28 -11.49 5.21
CA LYS A 173 6.42 -10.38 4.78
C LYS A 173 5.26 -10.10 5.73
N GLY A 174 4.90 -11.07 6.58
CA GLY A 174 3.76 -10.99 7.49
C GLY A 174 4.11 -10.79 8.96
N CYS A 175 5.35 -10.43 9.32
CA CYS A 175 5.72 -10.12 10.68
C CYS A 175 4.89 -8.94 11.21
N ASP A 176 4.55 -8.94 12.48
CA ASP A 176 3.79 -7.86 13.11
C ASP A 176 4.43 -6.50 12.80
N THR A 177 3.60 -5.51 12.48
CA THR A 177 3.98 -4.14 12.09
C THR A 177 4.69 -3.98 10.73
N PHE A 178 4.90 -5.05 9.96
CA PHE A 178 5.61 -5.00 8.67
C PHE A 178 4.75 -4.51 7.50
N GLY A 179 3.62 -3.90 7.76
CA GLY A 179 2.69 -3.36 6.76
C GLY A 179 2.25 -1.93 7.05
N PRO A 180 3.16 -0.93 7.16
CA PRO A 180 2.75 0.47 7.22
C PRO A 180 2.01 0.88 5.95
N ILE A 181 0.80 1.46 6.10
CA ILE A 181 -0.04 1.94 5.00
C ILE A 181 -0.50 3.37 5.28
N GLY A 182 -0.32 4.27 4.33
CA GLY A 182 -0.80 5.63 4.43
C GLY A 182 0.08 6.67 3.74
N PRO A 183 0.04 7.95 4.15
CA PRO A 183 -0.77 8.51 5.25
C PRO A 183 -2.25 8.69 4.92
N TRP A 184 -2.64 8.53 3.66
CA TRP A 184 -4.02 8.64 3.17
C TRP A 184 -4.27 7.67 2.02
N MET A 185 -5.54 7.40 1.77
CA MET A 185 -6.01 6.87 0.49
C MET A 185 -6.41 8.05 -0.40
N VAL A 186 -5.80 8.15 -1.59
CA VAL A 186 -6.22 9.08 -2.64
C VAL A 186 -7.25 8.38 -3.50
N THR A 187 -8.45 8.95 -3.63
CA THR A 187 -9.51 8.37 -4.49
C THR A 187 -9.10 8.37 -5.95
N LYS A 188 -9.55 7.37 -6.72
CA LYS A 188 -9.11 7.12 -8.10
C LYS A 188 -9.30 8.28 -9.06
N ASP A 189 -10.29 9.15 -8.83
CA ASP A 189 -10.55 10.36 -9.61
C ASP A 189 -9.40 11.39 -9.57
N GLU A 190 -8.60 11.39 -8.49
CA GLU A 190 -7.40 12.24 -8.38
C GLU A 190 -6.11 11.56 -8.91
N VAL A 191 -6.21 10.32 -9.36
CA VAL A 191 -5.09 9.56 -9.94
C VAL A 191 -5.46 9.04 -11.33
N PRO A 192 -5.50 9.92 -12.33
CA PRO A 192 -6.01 9.55 -13.66
C PRO A 192 -5.13 8.52 -14.38
N ASN A 193 -3.85 8.43 -14.01
CA ASN A 193 -2.94 7.42 -14.56
C ASN A 193 -2.05 6.83 -13.46
N PRO A 194 -2.44 5.69 -12.87
CA PRO A 194 -1.64 5.03 -11.84
C PRO A 194 -0.32 4.44 -12.37
N GLN A 195 -0.14 4.35 -13.70
CA GLN A 195 1.10 3.89 -14.34
C GLN A 195 2.08 5.04 -14.63
N ASN A 196 1.90 6.22 -14.02
CA ASN A 196 2.79 7.36 -14.19
C ASN A 196 2.98 8.13 -12.88
N LEU A 197 3.23 7.42 -11.80
CA LEU A 197 3.48 7.99 -10.48
C LEU A 197 4.97 7.87 -10.15
N LYS A 198 5.53 8.94 -9.57
CA LYS A 198 6.85 8.90 -8.96
C LYS A 198 6.74 8.34 -7.54
N MET A 199 7.70 7.54 -7.15
CA MET A 199 7.79 6.94 -5.84
C MET A 199 9.22 7.07 -5.32
N HIS A 200 9.38 7.36 -4.05
CA HIS A 200 10.70 7.38 -3.43
C HIS A 200 10.62 6.98 -1.95
N MET A 201 11.76 6.58 -1.44
CA MET A 201 11.96 6.30 -0.02
C MET A 201 13.30 6.89 0.43
N ASP A 202 13.24 7.60 1.54
CA ASP A 202 14.41 8.16 2.21
C ASP A 202 14.60 7.44 3.55
N LEU A 203 15.82 7.00 3.81
CA LEU A 203 16.24 6.43 5.09
C LEU A 203 17.26 7.35 5.76
N ASN A 204 16.92 7.87 6.94
CA ASN A 204 17.79 8.79 7.68
C ASN A 204 18.26 9.99 6.83
N GLY A 205 17.38 10.51 5.99
CA GLY A 205 17.65 11.64 5.10
C GLY A 205 18.43 11.29 3.82
N GLN A 206 18.75 10.03 3.59
CA GLN A 206 19.38 9.54 2.36
C GLN A 206 18.33 8.90 1.44
N ARG A 207 18.32 9.30 0.16
CA ARG A 207 17.47 8.69 -0.87
C ARG A 207 17.97 7.27 -1.14
N MET A 208 17.11 6.27 -0.82
CA MET A 208 17.40 4.86 -1.05
C MET A 208 16.67 4.33 -2.27
N GLN A 209 15.38 4.65 -2.42
CA GLN A 209 14.62 4.28 -3.61
C GLN A 209 14.15 5.54 -4.34
N ASP A 210 14.24 5.55 -5.66
CA ASP A 210 13.72 6.60 -6.54
C ASP A 210 13.27 5.94 -7.85
N GLY A 211 11.98 5.80 -8.04
CA GLY A 211 11.41 5.05 -9.14
C GLY A 211 10.07 5.59 -9.63
N SER A 212 9.48 4.86 -10.55
CA SER A 212 8.19 5.22 -11.13
C SER A 212 7.38 3.99 -11.46
N THR A 213 6.06 4.04 -11.24
CA THR A 213 5.12 3.00 -11.68
C THR A 213 5.13 2.74 -13.19
N LYS A 214 5.81 3.58 -13.98
CA LYS A 214 6.05 3.35 -15.42
C LYS A 214 6.86 2.10 -15.70
N THR A 215 7.76 1.71 -14.78
CA THR A 215 8.64 0.55 -14.95
C THR A 215 8.05 -0.74 -14.41
N MET A 216 6.78 -0.72 -13.95
CA MET A 216 6.04 -1.93 -13.62
C MET A 216 6.00 -2.90 -14.80
N ILE A 217 6.29 -4.16 -14.55
CA ILE A 217 6.17 -5.27 -15.51
C ILE A 217 4.67 -5.54 -15.77
N PHE A 218 3.88 -5.61 -14.70
CA PHE A 218 2.45 -5.79 -14.75
C PHE A 218 1.76 -4.57 -14.14
N GLY A 219 1.03 -3.82 -14.98
CA GLY A 219 0.33 -2.62 -14.54
C GLY A 219 -0.90 -2.91 -13.68
N VAL A 220 -1.44 -1.86 -13.05
CA VAL A 220 -2.59 -1.94 -12.12
C VAL A 220 -3.76 -2.74 -12.70
N THR A 221 -4.15 -2.49 -13.96
CA THR A 221 -5.27 -3.20 -14.60
C THR A 221 -5.01 -4.70 -14.73
N LYS A 222 -3.78 -5.08 -15.09
CA LYS A 222 -3.35 -6.48 -15.17
C LYS A 222 -3.39 -7.13 -13.79
N LEU A 223 -2.90 -6.45 -12.76
CA LEU A 223 -2.86 -7.00 -11.39
C LEU A 223 -4.25 -7.26 -10.83
N VAL A 224 -5.16 -6.29 -10.91
CA VAL A 224 -6.55 -6.46 -10.44
C VAL A 224 -7.25 -7.59 -11.21
N SER A 225 -7.15 -7.58 -12.54
CA SER A 225 -7.72 -8.64 -13.38
C SER A 225 -7.13 -10.01 -13.05
N TYR A 226 -5.81 -10.12 -12.91
CA TYR A 226 -5.12 -11.38 -12.67
C TYR A 226 -5.47 -11.97 -11.30
N VAL A 227 -5.36 -11.19 -10.23
CA VAL A 227 -5.66 -11.66 -8.87
C VAL A 227 -7.12 -12.08 -8.74
N SER A 228 -8.05 -11.39 -9.40
CA SER A 228 -9.49 -11.70 -9.37
C SER A 228 -9.85 -13.05 -9.99
N GLN A 229 -8.93 -13.70 -10.70
CA GLN A 229 -9.11 -15.05 -11.25
C GLN A 229 -8.90 -16.16 -10.21
N PHE A 230 -8.08 -15.90 -9.20
CA PHE A 230 -7.70 -16.90 -8.18
C PHE A 230 -8.47 -16.73 -6.88
N MET A 231 -8.87 -15.49 -6.58
CA MET A 231 -9.64 -15.18 -5.39
C MET A 231 -10.56 -13.99 -5.64
N THR A 232 -11.75 -14.02 -5.06
CA THR A 232 -12.63 -12.86 -5.08
C THR A 232 -11.97 -11.73 -4.29
N LEU A 233 -11.81 -10.56 -4.93
CA LEU A 233 -11.44 -9.34 -4.26
C LEU A 233 -12.66 -8.71 -3.62
N GLU A 234 -12.54 -8.31 -2.37
CA GLU A 234 -13.61 -7.67 -1.61
C GLU A 234 -13.31 -6.18 -1.40
N PRO A 235 -14.32 -5.32 -1.21
CA PRO A 235 -14.10 -3.93 -0.85
C PRO A 235 -13.22 -3.84 0.41
N GLY A 236 -12.21 -3.00 0.36
CA GLY A 236 -11.22 -2.85 1.43
C GLY A 236 -9.97 -3.73 1.29
N ASP A 237 -9.95 -4.71 0.37
CA ASP A 237 -8.71 -5.41 0.05
C ASP A 237 -7.66 -4.41 -0.44
N VAL A 238 -6.41 -4.63 -0.04
CA VAL A 238 -5.26 -3.86 -0.50
C VAL A 238 -4.34 -4.79 -1.30
N ILE A 239 -4.01 -4.36 -2.53
CA ILE A 239 -3.00 -5.03 -3.37
C ILE A 239 -1.78 -4.11 -3.41
N THR A 240 -0.66 -4.55 -2.83
CA THR A 240 0.62 -3.86 -2.97
C THR A 240 1.36 -4.38 -4.20
N THR A 241 2.03 -3.50 -4.96
CA THR A 241 2.28 -3.71 -6.40
C THR A 241 3.72 -4.02 -6.76
N GLY A 242 4.54 -4.31 -5.78
CA GLY A 242 5.98 -4.46 -5.96
C GLY A 242 6.73 -3.13 -5.79
N THR A 243 8.02 -3.22 -5.64
CA THR A 243 8.90 -2.10 -5.29
C THR A 243 9.89 -1.77 -6.41
N PRO A 244 10.25 -0.47 -6.61
CA PRO A 244 11.34 -0.06 -7.50
C PRO A 244 12.72 -0.38 -6.89
N PRO A 245 13.84 -0.21 -7.64
CA PRO A 245 15.20 -0.42 -7.17
C PRO A 245 15.56 0.39 -5.91
N GLY A 246 16.59 -0.06 -5.19
CA GLY A 246 17.15 0.62 -4.03
C GLY A 246 16.71 0.03 -2.68
N VAL A 247 16.21 -1.21 -2.68
CA VAL A 247 15.99 -1.99 -1.44
C VAL A 247 17.31 -2.30 -0.76
N GLY A 248 17.30 -2.49 0.56
CA GLY A 248 18.51 -2.76 1.33
C GLY A 248 19.29 -3.98 0.84
N MET A 249 18.60 -5.05 0.47
CA MET A 249 19.21 -6.25 -0.12
C MET A 249 19.95 -5.96 -1.45
N GLY A 250 19.54 -4.93 -2.19
CA GLY A 250 20.19 -4.49 -3.44
C GLY A 250 21.39 -3.56 -3.19
N VAL A 251 21.52 -2.98 -2.00
CA VAL A 251 22.62 -2.06 -1.68
C VAL A 251 23.95 -2.81 -1.61
N LYS A 252 24.95 -2.32 -2.37
CA LYS A 252 26.29 -2.87 -2.36
C LYS A 252 27.24 -1.91 -1.66
N LYS A 253 27.99 -2.41 -0.68
CA LYS A 253 29.13 -1.72 -0.07
C LYS A 253 30.40 -2.44 -0.52
N ASP A 254 31.33 -1.72 -1.15
CA ASP A 254 32.57 -2.27 -1.71
C ASP A 254 32.35 -3.46 -2.66
N GLY A 255 31.26 -3.40 -3.46
CA GLY A 255 30.90 -4.46 -4.42
C GLY A 255 30.25 -5.71 -3.82
N LYS A 256 30.08 -5.77 -2.50
CA LYS A 256 29.37 -6.86 -1.78
C LYS A 256 28.02 -6.37 -1.26
N PRO A 257 27.00 -7.26 -1.11
CA PRO A 257 25.76 -6.89 -0.46
C PRO A 257 26.05 -6.24 0.89
N ALA A 258 25.49 -5.05 1.13
CA ALA A 258 25.58 -4.43 2.45
C ALA A 258 24.73 -5.23 3.45
N PRO A 259 25.12 -5.34 4.72
CA PRO A 259 24.19 -5.81 5.75
C PRO A 259 23.01 -4.84 5.82
N VAL A 260 21.83 -5.37 5.80
CA VAL A 260 20.56 -4.60 5.92
C VAL A 260 20.24 -4.39 7.39
#